data_1942c9fc37077c5eb90dcf076ba9a01d
#
_entry.id   1942c9fc37077c5eb90dcf076ba9a01d
#
_cell.length_a   1.000
_cell.length_b   1.000
_cell.length_c   1.000
_cell.angle_alpha   90.00
_cell.angle_beta   90.00
_cell.angle_gamma   90.00
#
_symmetry.space_group_name_H-M   'P 1'
#
loop_
_entity.id
_entity.type
_entity.pdbx_description
1 polymer ?
#
loop_
_entity_poly.entity_id
_entity_poly.type
_entity_poly.pdbx_seq_one_letter_code
_entity_poly.pdbx_strand_id
1 'polypeptide(L)'
;EISPAEGPTVGSLSVTFGGQSIRLATSAARIVMLRHAADLLQATPDDLSVQDGDILKDGQETGMSYASLSQSVNLAVAALEYATPKLSDERRVAGKAAPRVDLAARLGAGYLLHDMMVEGMWHGRVIQPPSLTAIATDVPDLRDGAVLVRDGQFLSVVAQDEYIALSEANRLANVITWKDIPVSNTHPIEGLDGPIVESETLYDAENLDAGSTEVSITLTKPVLSHASIGPSCAVAQWDGDALTVWAHSQNVFALKASLARVLNHLVEKITVIFAPGAGCYGHNSSDDVALDAALMARGAGRPVRALWQRQDEFLHAPFNPAMRTAMTARLDEDGKIVSFDADVISPPHSTRPAGMDEPNLRAQQFLFDPMPMGPGNDAPQPMGGADRNAVPGYEIAAVRVVRNRPAVVPYRTSAMRGLGAFTNVIALESLMESCAEAAGMDAIEYRLAHLTDPRAISVIEALRDMVEPRDMADGVGYGFGYARYKNSAGYLGCIARVIVEDEVRVSDVWCVADVGEAINPNGTINQLEGGIVQAISWALKEEVRFAGGQNLTESWDDYPILKFSEVPEMHTRLIGPQDEMPLGAGEISSGPAGAAVVNAVRNALGVVPDRLPLSRHALVTLLS
;
A
#
# COMPACT_ATOMS: atom_id res chain seq x y z
N GLU A 1 -9.89 -6.56 24.44
CA GLU A 1 -10.02 -7.59 23.40
C GLU A 1 -8.66 -8.21 23.12
N ILE A 2 -8.61 -9.52 23.02
CA ILE A 2 -7.37 -10.24 22.73
C ILE A 2 -7.61 -10.97 21.40
N SER A 3 -7.02 -10.41 20.34
CA SER A 3 -6.98 -11.05 19.03
C SER A 3 -5.59 -11.69 18.83
N PRO A 4 -5.49 -12.86 18.20
CA PRO A 4 -4.20 -13.43 17.85
C PRO A 4 -3.45 -12.54 16.85
N ALA A 5 -2.12 -12.60 16.88
CA ALA A 5 -1.29 -11.90 15.91
C ALA A 5 -1.38 -12.59 14.55
N GLU A 6 -2.02 -11.94 13.57
CA GLU A 6 -2.14 -12.43 12.19
C GLU A 6 -1.05 -11.87 11.26
N GLY A 7 -0.04 -11.20 11.82
CA GLY A 7 0.97 -10.48 11.04
C GLY A 7 0.50 -9.11 10.55
N PRO A 8 1.26 -8.45 9.66
CA PRO A 8 0.93 -7.12 9.18
C PRO A 8 -0.22 -7.14 8.16
N THR A 9 -1.03 -6.09 8.16
CA THR A 9 -2.07 -5.83 7.13
C THR A 9 -1.42 -5.27 5.87
N VAL A 10 -0.92 -6.13 5.00
CA VAL A 10 -0.13 -5.77 3.80
C VAL A 10 -0.45 -6.69 2.64
N GLY A 11 -0.01 -6.31 1.42
CA GLY A 11 0.00 -7.18 0.25
C GLY A 11 -1.38 -7.64 -0.22
N SER A 12 -2.45 -6.94 0.16
CA SER A 12 -3.85 -7.29 -0.17
C SER A 12 -4.32 -8.61 0.44
N LEU A 13 -3.77 -9.03 1.59
CA LEU A 13 -3.98 -10.36 2.15
C LEU A 13 -5.11 -10.46 3.19
N SER A 14 -5.76 -9.34 3.58
CA SER A 14 -6.78 -9.34 4.64
C SER A 14 -7.96 -10.28 4.35
N VAL A 15 -8.48 -10.28 3.11
CA VAL A 15 -9.56 -11.18 2.71
C VAL A 15 -9.05 -12.61 2.50
N THR A 16 -7.86 -12.76 1.92
CA THR A 16 -7.25 -14.05 1.58
C THR A 16 -6.87 -14.86 2.83
N PHE A 17 -6.35 -14.20 3.87
CA PHE A 17 -5.94 -14.88 5.12
C PHE A 17 -6.89 -14.63 6.28
N GLY A 18 -6.98 -13.40 6.79
CA GLY A 18 -7.84 -13.10 7.94
C GLY A 18 -9.31 -13.39 7.68
N GLY A 19 -9.82 -13.02 6.49
CA GLY A 19 -11.18 -13.32 6.07
C GLY A 19 -11.47 -14.82 5.99
N GLN A 20 -10.53 -15.62 5.47
CA GLN A 20 -10.68 -17.08 5.42
C GLN A 20 -10.59 -17.71 6.82
N SER A 21 -9.72 -17.22 7.68
CA SER A 21 -9.64 -17.70 9.07
C SER A 21 -10.97 -17.49 9.81
N ILE A 22 -11.59 -16.31 9.65
CA ILE A 22 -12.92 -16.01 10.21
C ILE A 22 -13.98 -16.91 9.59
N ARG A 23 -13.97 -17.13 8.28
CA ARG A 23 -14.90 -18.02 7.57
C ARG A 23 -14.82 -19.46 8.11
N LEU A 24 -13.62 -20.00 8.27
CA LEU A 24 -13.42 -21.35 8.80
C LEU A 24 -13.88 -21.45 10.27
N ALA A 25 -13.52 -20.48 11.11
CA ALA A 25 -13.92 -20.46 12.51
C ALA A 25 -15.46 -20.37 12.67
N THR A 26 -16.11 -19.49 11.91
CA THR A 26 -17.58 -19.35 11.96
C THR A 26 -18.31 -20.54 11.36
N SER A 27 -17.76 -21.18 10.32
CA SER A 27 -18.28 -22.42 9.76
C SER A 27 -18.20 -23.57 10.79
N ALA A 28 -17.06 -23.72 11.46
CA ALA A 28 -16.88 -24.72 12.52
C ALA A 28 -17.89 -24.50 13.67
N ALA A 29 -18.01 -23.26 14.15
CA ALA A 29 -18.98 -22.93 15.20
C ALA A 29 -20.42 -23.29 14.78
N ARG A 30 -20.80 -22.98 13.53
CA ARG A 30 -22.10 -23.37 12.97
C ARG A 30 -22.32 -24.89 13.01
N ILE A 31 -21.36 -25.67 12.55
CA ILE A 31 -21.48 -27.14 12.51
C ILE A 31 -21.56 -27.72 13.92
N VAL A 32 -20.75 -27.23 14.85
CA VAL A 32 -20.80 -27.69 16.26
C VAL A 32 -22.16 -27.38 16.90
N MET A 33 -22.71 -26.18 16.66
CA MET A 33 -24.04 -25.80 17.16
C MET A 33 -25.15 -26.66 16.55
N LEU A 34 -25.09 -26.93 15.23
CA LEU A 34 -26.09 -27.79 14.57
C LEU A 34 -26.04 -29.22 15.04
N ARG A 35 -24.84 -29.81 15.28
CA ARG A 35 -24.69 -31.13 15.87
C ARG A 35 -25.31 -31.18 17.27
N HIS A 36 -25.02 -30.15 18.10
CA HIS A 36 -25.61 -30.10 19.44
C HIS A 36 -27.15 -29.96 19.40
N ALA A 37 -27.68 -29.13 18.48
CA ALA A 37 -29.14 -29.04 18.29
C ALA A 37 -29.75 -30.38 17.80
N ALA A 38 -29.08 -31.06 16.88
CA ALA A 38 -29.52 -32.38 16.38
C ALA A 38 -29.60 -33.40 17.49
N ASP A 39 -28.62 -33.47 18.38
CA ASP A 39 -28.63 -34.35 19.56
C ASP A 39 -29.83 -34.03 20.45
N LEU A 40 -30.13 -32.75 20.74
CA LEU A 40 -31.26 -32.32 21.56
C LEU A 40 -32.61 -32.65 20.91
N LEU A 41 -32.71 -32.56 19.59
CA LEU A 41 -33.93 -32.77 18.81
C LEU A 41 -34.10 -34.25 18.36
N GLN A 42 -33.14 -35.13 18.68
CA GLN A 42 -33.10 -36.49 18.18
C GLN A 42 -33.24 -36.54 16.64
N ALA A 43 -32.46 -35.72 15.96
CA ALA A 43 -32.43 -35.55 14.52
C ALA A 43 -30.99 -35.70 13.99
N THR A 44 -30.80 -35.63 12.67
CA THR A 44 -29.46 -35.50 12.09
C THR A 44 -29.16 -34.00 11.78
N PRO A 45 -27.90 -33.56 11.73
CA PRO A 45 -27.56 -32.20 11.34
C PRO A 45 -28.11 -31.81 9.97
N ASP A 46 -28.27 -32.74 9.04
CA ASP A 46 -28.78 -32.52 7.68
C ASP A 46 -30.30 -32.24 7.66
N ASP A 47 -31.05 -32.66 8.71
CA ASP A 47 -32.46 -32.33 8.87
C ASP A 47 -32.67 -30.89 9.34
N LEU A 48 -31.58 -30.19 9.71
CA LEU A 48 -31.61 -28.84 10.30
C LEU A 48 -31.14 -27.79 9.32
N SER A 49 -31.85 -26.68 9.32
CA SER A 49 -31.46 -25.46 8.63
C SER A 49 -31.41 -24.28 9.61
N VAL A 50 -30.82 -23.15 9.16
CA VAL A 50 -30.75 -21.95 9.99
C VAL A 50 -31.25 -20.76 9.18
N GLN A 51 -32.13 -20.00 9.77
CA GLN A 51 -32.60 -18.73 9.25
C GLN A 51 -32.51 -17.66 10.36
N ASP A 52 -31.76 -16.59 10.07
CA ASP A 52 -31.55 -15.43 10.96
C ASP A 52 -31.09 -15.79 12.39
N GLY A 53 -30.39 -16.92 12.53
CA GLY A 53 -29.88 -17.46 13.78
C GLY A 53 -30.81 -18.48 14.46
N ASP A 54 -32.04 -18.61 14.01
CA ASP A 54 -33.00 -19.60 14.49
C ASP A 54 -32.81 -20.94 13.77
N ILE A 55 -32.95 -22.04 14.53
CA ILE A 55 -32.79 -23.40 14.03
C ILE A 55 -34.14 -23.95 13.63
N LEU A 56 -34.21 -24.39 12.39
CA LEU A 56 -35.41 -25.00 11.80
C LEU A 56 -35.16 -26.50 11.60
N LYS A 57 -36.18 -27.33 11.83
CA LYS A 57 -36.22 -28.75 11.45
C LYS A 57 -37.31 -28.92 10.41
N ASP A 58 -36.98 -29.50 9.25
CA ASP A 58 -37.90 -29.63 8.13
C ASP A 58 -38.63 -28.33 7.75
N GLY A 59 -37.93 -27.18 7.90
CA GLY A 59 -38.45 -25.84 7.63
C GLY A 59 -39.37 -25.27 8.71
N GLN A 60 -39.54 -25.95 9.86
CA GLN A 60 -40.34 -25.48 11.00
C GLN A 60 -39.45 -24.99 12.14
N GLU A 61 -39.89 -23.95 12.84
CA GLU A 61 -39.17 -23.41 14.00
C GLU A 61 -39.08 -24.44 15.13
N THR A 62 -37.88 -24.61 15.67
CA THR A 62 -37.65 -25.53 16.79
C THR A 62 -37.70 -24.86 18.16
N GLY A 63 -37.77 -23.56 18.19
CA GLY A 63 -37.62 -22.73 19.40
C GLY A 63 -36.18 -22.62 19.89
N MET A 64 -35.19 -23.17 19.15
CA MET A 64 -33.78 -23.05 19.43
C MET A 64 -33.13 -22.03 18.50
N SER A 65 -32.12 -21.33 19.01
CA SER A 65 -31.31 -20.39 18.22
C SER A 65 -29.83 -20.52 18.56
N TYR A 66 -28.94 -19.96 17.74
CA TYR A 66 -27.53 -19.87 18.08
C TYR A 66 -27.29 -19.19 19.43
N ALA A 67 -28.08 -18.16 19.77
CA ALA A 67 -27.99 -17.47 21.05
C ALA A 67 -28.33 -18.40 22.23
N SER A 68 -29.41 -19.19 22.13
CA SER A 68 -29.79 -20.14 23.19
C SER A 68 -28.79 -21.29 23.33
N LEU A 69 -28.28 -21.82 22.21
CA LEU A 69 -27.32 -22.93 22.21
C LEU A 69 -25.92 -22.51 22.68
N SER A 70 -25.52 -21.28 22.45
CA SER A 70 -24.19 -20.78 22.84
C SER A 70 -23.90 -20.90 24.35
N GLN A 71 -24.95 -21.00 25.17
CA GLN A 71 -24.83 -21.16 26.63
C GLN A 71 -24.50 -22.60 27.07
N SER A 72 -24.75 -23.59 26.22
CA SER A 72 -24.60 -25.03 26.57
C SER A 72 -23.58 -25.75 25.69
N VAL A 73 -23.15 -25.18 24.58
CA VAL A 73 -22.23 -25.79 23.63
C VAL A 73 -20.79 -25.37 23.88
N ASN A 74 -19.85 -26.29 23.80
CA ASN A 74 -18.43 -25.97 23.83
C ASN A 74 -17.94 -25.63 22.43
N LEU A 75 -17.60 -24.33 22.21
CA LEU A 75 -17.04 -23.81 20.96
C LEU A 75 -15.50 -23.76 20.94
N ALA A 76 -14.84 -24.17 22.03
CA ALA A 76 -13.38 -24.28 22.09
C ALA A 76 -12.90 -25.57 21.37
N VAL A 77 -13.01 -25.58 20.05
CA VAL A 77 -12.68 -26.71 19.18
C VAL A 77 -11.66 -26.28 18.11
N ALA A 78 -10.93 -27.25 17.56
CA ALA A 78 -10.06 -27.00 16.42
C ALA A 78 -10.91 -26.76 15.17
N ALA A 79 -10.92 -25.51 14.67
CA ALA A 79 -11.81 -25.11 13.57
C ALA A 79 -11.67 -26.01 12.33
N LEU A 80 -10.44 -26.42 11.96
CA LEU A 80 -10.18 -27.24 10.78
C LEU A 80 -10.81 -28.65 10.82
N GLU A 81 -11.12 -29.17 12.01
CA GLU A 81 -11.77 -30.47 12.16
C GLU A 81 -13.27 -30.44 11.86
N TYR A 82 -13.88 -29.27 11.95
CA TYR A 82 -15.32 -29.09 11.84
C TYR A 82 -15.74 -28.18 10.69
N ALA A 83 -14.82 -27.35 10.16
CA ALA A 83 -15.18 -26.34 9.18
C ALA A 83 -15.65 -26.95 7.86
N THR A 84 -16.86 -26.60 7.47
CA THR A 84 -17.45 -26.88 6.16
C THR A 84 -18.10 -25.59 5.66
N PRO A 85 -17.33 -24.69 5.00
CA PRO A 85 -17.87 -23.46 4.45
C PRO A 85 -18.97 -23.74 3.42
N LYS A 86 -19.98 -22.86 3.38
CA LYS A 86 -21.05 -22.94 2.38
C LYS A 86 -20.48 -22.77 0.98
N LEU A 87 -21.04 -23.50 0.03
CA LEU A 87 -20.82 -23.31 -1.40
C LEU A 87 -21.36 -21.94 -1.86
N SER A 88 -20.94 -21.46 -3.01
CA SER A 88 -21.31 -20.11 -3.51
C SER A 88 -22.81 -19.92 -3.67
N ASP A 89 -23.52 -20.93 -4.14
CA ASP A 89 -24.98 -20.93 -4.32
C ASP A 89 -25.78 -20.95 -2.99
N GLU A 90 -25.16 -21.42 -1.90
CA GLU A 90 -25.73 -21.38 -0.56
C GLU A 90 -25.51 -20.05 0.17
N ARG A 91 -24.64 -19.17 -0.36
CA ARG A 91 -24.28 -17.91 0.28
C ARG A 91 -25.37 -16.86 0.07
N ARG A 92 -25.83 -16.24 1.14
CA ARG A 92 -26.90 -15.24 1.11
C ARG A 92 -26.39 -13.79 1.17
N VAL A 93 -25.21 -13.58 1.74
CA VAL A 93 -24.60 -12.25 2.00
C VAL A 93 -23.33 -12.05 1.18
N ALA A 94 -22.35 -12.97 1.28
CA ALA A 94 -21.14 -12.89 0.48
C ALA A 94 -21.46 -12.97 -1.02
N GLY A 95 -20.76 -12.19 -1.83
CA GLY A 95 -20.99 -12.04 -3.26
C GLY A 95 -22.07 -11.01 -3.62
N LYS A 96 -22.66 -10.35 -2.63
CA LYS A 96 -23.67 -9.28 -2.86
C LYS A 96 -23.16 -7.95 -2.32
N ALA A 97 -23.63 -6.87 -2.94
CA ALA A 97 -23.36 -5.53 -2.46
C ALA A 97 -23.95 -5.34 -1.05
N ALA A 98 -23.10 -5.02 -0.10
CA ALA A 98 -23.50 -4.70 1.27
C ALA A 98 -22.93 -3.33 1.68
N PRO A 99 -23.74 -2.45 2.25
CA PRO A 99 -23.25 -1.16 2.70
C PRO A 99 -22.24 -1.34 3.85
N ARG A 100 -21.23 -0.50 3.89
CA ARG A 100 -20.30 -0.46 5.02
C ARG A 100 -21.02 0.02 6.26
N VAL A 101 -20.95 -0.75 7.34
CA VAL A 101 -21.59 -0.40 8.62
C VAL A 101 -20.96 0.81 9.30
N ASP A 102 -19.70 1.11 8.99
CA ASP A 102 -18.93 2.21 9.59
C ASP A 102 -18.89 3.47 8.71
N LEU A 103 -19.53 3.47 7.52
CA LEU A 103 -19.42 4.58 6.56
C LEU A 103 -19.94 5.90 7.13
N ALA A 104 -21.11 5.89 7.75
CA ALA A 104 -21.70 7.09 8.34
C ALA A 104 -20.82 7.67 9.47
N ALA A 105 -20.24 6.79 10.29
CA ALA A 105 -19.32 7.20 11.35
C ALA A 105 -18.03 7.78 10.78
N ARG A 106 -17.49 7.19 9.70
CA ARG A 106 -16.26 7.68 9.04
C ARG A 106 -16.41 9.05 8.39
N LEU A 107 -17.60 9.36 7.90
CA LEU A 107 -17.90 10.66 7.30
C LEU A 107 -18.32 11.71 8.34
N GLY A 108 -18.60 11.28 9.56
CA GLY A 108 -18.92 12.15 10.70
C GLY A 108 -17.69 12.46 11.55
N ALA A 109 -17.83 13.44 12.45
CA ALA A 109 -16.79 13.73 13.44
C ALA A 109 -16.73 12.62 14.52
N GLY A 110 -15.52 12.40 15.07
CA GLY A 110 -15.30 11.52 16.22
C GLY A 110 -14.93 10.07 15.90
N TYR A 111 -14.89 9.67 14.64
CA TYR A 111 -14.52 8.30 14.26
C TYR A 111 -13.01 8.09 14.07
N LEU A 112 -12.33 9.10 13.53
CA LEU A 112 -10.91 9.00 13.23
C LEU A 112 -10.06 9.28 14.49
N LEU A 113 -8.88 8.70 14.52
CA LEU A 113 -7.89 8.93 15.56
C LEU A 113 -7.60 10.43 15.78
N HIS A 114 -7.70 11.23 14.70
CA HIS A 114 -7.55 12.68 14.72
C HIS A 114 -8.60 13.40 15.58
N ASP A 115 -9.78 12.81 15.72
CA ASP A 115 -10.90 13.35 16.50
C ASP A 115 -11.02 12.71 17.90
N MET A 116 -10.20 11.69 18.16
CA MET A 116 -10.26 10.93 19.40
C MET A 116 -9.96 11.82 20.60
N MET A 117 -10.77 11.72 21.65
CA MET A 117 -10.59 12.42 22.92
C MET A 117 -10.45 11.43 24.07
N VAL A 118 -9.44 11.63 24.89
CA VAL A 118 -9.21 10.92 26.16
C VAL A 118 -9.29 11.93 27.29
N GLU A 119 -9.82 11.56 28.43
CA GLU A 119 -9.97 12.46 29.58
C GLU A 119 -8.62 13.05 30.01
N GLY A 120 -8.55 14.36 30.13
CA GLY A 120 -7.34 15.09 30.49
C GLY A 120 -6.27 15.16 29.40
N MET A 121 -6.61 14.81 28.16
CA MET A 121 -5.69 14.82 27.02
C MET A 121 -5.21 16.22 26.67
N TRP A 122 -3.90 16.29 26.36
CA TRP A 122 -3.23 17.46 25.82
C TRP A 122 -2.85 17.22 24.35
N HIS A 123 -2.38 18.26 23.68
CA HIS A 123 -1.99 18.26 22.28
C HIS A 123 -0.47 18.40 22.16
N GLY A 124 0.15 17.56 21.35
CA GLY A 124 1.57 17.52 21.13
C GLY A 124 1.97 17.81 19.68
N ARG A 125 3.06 18.55 19.51
CA ARG A 125 3.72 18.79 18.22
C ARG A 125 5.22 18.51 18.36
N VAL A 126 5.75 17.69 17.46
CA VAL A 126 7.17 17.41 17.38
C VAL A 126 7.90 18.57 16.69
N ILE A 127 9.14 18.82 17.08
CA ILE A 127 10.07 19.70 16.38
C ILE A 127 11.10 18.80 15.73
N GLN A 128 10.96 18.60 14.43
CA GLN A 128 11.79 17.67 13.68
C GLN A 128 13.21 18.21 13.52
N PRO A 129 14.27 17.45 13.90
CA PRO A 129 15.64 17.79 13.55
C PRO A 129 15.82 17.82 12.02
N PRO A 130 16.55 18.79 11.47
CA PRO A 130 16.76 18.94 10.02
C PRO A 130 17.63 17.82 9.41
N SER A 131 18.37 17.07 10.22
CA SER A 131 19.13 15.89 9.80
C SER A 131 19.30 14.92 10.96
N LEU A 132 19.80 13.71 10.68
CA LEU A 132 20.05 12.67 11.70
C LEU A 132 21.14 13.05 12.70
N THR A 133 22.06 13.92 12.31
CA THR A 133 23.18 14.38 13.14
C THR A 133 23.01 15.80 13.68
N ALA A 134 21.88 16.43 13.39
CA ALA A 134 21.60 17.79 13.84
C ALA A 134 21.50 17.87 15.36
N ILE A 135 22.22 18.84 15.94
CA ILE A 135 22.28 19.09 17.38
C ILE A 135 21.67 20.46 17.66
N ALA A 136 20.61 20.48 18.46
CA ALA A 136 20.04 21.72 18.99
C ALA A 136 20.97 22.36 20.05
N THR A 137 21.51 23.52 19.75
CA THR A 137 22.49 24.18 20.62
C THR A 137 21.91 25.31 21.48
N ASP A 138 20.79 25.87 21.04
CA ASP A 138 20.06 26.91 21.74
C ASP A 138 18.56 26.65 21.59
N VAL A 139 17.93 26.24 22.68
CA VAL A 139 16.48 25.97 22.73
C VAL A 139 15.86 26.97 23.68
N PRO A 140 15.19 28.02 23.17
CA PRO A 140 14.60 29.06 24.01
C PRO A 140 13.48 28.54 24.91
N ASP A 141 13.25 29.22 26.02
CA ASP A 141 12.12 28.94 26.91
C ASP A 141 10.77 29.06 26.17
N LEU A 142 9.83 28.24 26.63
CA LEU A 142 8.45 28.30 26.13
C LEU A 142 7.70 29.46 26.79
N ARG A 143 6.65 29.89 26.08
CA ARG A 143 5.63 30.78 26.65
C ARG A 143 4.73 30.01 27.64
N ASP A 144 4.03 30.72 28.49
CA ASP A 144 3.12 30.15 29.47
C ASP A 144 2.06 29.26 28.82
N GLY A 145 1.75 28.15 29.49
CA GLY A 145 0.74 27.19 29.06
C GLY A 145 1.24 26.05 28.17
N ALA A 146 2.53 26.03 27.82
CA ALA A 146 3.17 24.94 27.09
C ALA A 146 4.26 24.26 27.92
N VAL A 147 4.54 22.99 27.61
CA VAL A 147 5.58 22.15 28.21
C VAL A 147 6.51 21.68 27.11
N LEU A 148 7.82 21.89 27.28
CA LEU A 148 8.85 21.29 26.43
C LEU A 148 9.13 19.87 26.92
N VAL A 149 8.93 18.89 26.05
CA VAL A 149 9.39 17.53 26.27
C VAL A 149 10.65 17.32 25.45
N ARG A 150 11.74 16.96 26.15
CA ARG A 150 13.06 16.75 25.55
C ARG A 150 13.66 15.44 26.00
N ASP A 151 14.17 14.67 25.04
CA ASP A 151 15.01 13.49 25.29
C ASP A 151 16.13 13.48 24.23
N GLY A 152 17.36 13.83 24.63
CA GLY A 152 18.45 14.04 23.67
C GLY A 152 18.16 15.18 22.69
N GLN A 153 18.03 14.82 21.40
CA GLN A 153 17.66 15.72 20.31
C GLN A 153 16.17 15.58 19.90
N PHE A 154 15.43 14.66 20.51
CA PHE A 154 13.98 14.65 20.39
C PHE A 154 13.42 15.86 21.16
N LEU A 155 12.75 16.73 20.45
CA LEU A 155 12.12 17.94 20.97
C LEU A 155 10.65 17.97 20.58
N SER A 156 9.78 18.31 21.53
CA SER A 156 8.36 18.47 21.27
C SER A 156 7.72 19.45 22.23
N VAL A 157 6.65 20.08 21.80
CA VAL A 157 5.81 20.98 22.59
C VAL A 157 4.49 20.32 22.88
N VAL A 158 4.08 20.35 24.14
CA VAL A 158 2.78 19.81 24.60
C VAL A 158 2.03 20.89 25.34
N ALA A 159 0.74 21.10 25.02
CA ALA A 159 -0.12 22.06 25.70
C ALA A 159 -1.56 21.54 25.78
N GLN A 160 -2.35 22.07 26.73
CA GLN A 160 -3.77 21.77 26.85
C GLN A 160 -4.56 22.33 25.65
N ASP A 161 -4.18 23.51 25.19
CA ASP A 161 -4.75 24.14 24.00
C ASP A 161 -3.93 23.75 22.76
N GLU A 162 -4.60 23.25 21.72
CA GLU A 162 -3.95 22.78 20.49
C GLU A 162 -3.23 23.90 19.74
N TYR A 163 -3.81 25.11 19.73
CA TYR A 163 -3.21 26.27 19.07
C TYR A 163 -1.93 26.71 19.79
N ILE A 164 -1.89 26.65 21.14
CA ILE A 164 -0.66 26.93 21.90
C ILE A 164 0.42 25.92 21.55
N ALA A 165 0.11 24.61 21.52
CA ALA A 165 1.07 23.58 21.13
C ALA A 165 1.64 23.84 19.73
N LEU A 166 0.77 24.12 18.76
CA LEU A 166 1.14 24.39 17.37
C LEU A 166 1.98 25.67 17.24
N SER A 167 1.50 26.78 17.80
CA SER A 167 2.17 28.07 17.67
C SER A 167 3.54 28.11 18.33
N GLU A 168 3.69 27.44 19.47
CA GLU A 168 4.98 27.35 20.17
C GLU A 168 5.94 26.38 19.46
N ALA A 169 5.46 25.25 18.94
CA ALA A 169 6.31 24.36 18.14
C ALA A 169 6.83 25.08 16.88
N ASN A 170 5.97 25.80 16.16
CA ASN A 170 6.37 26.58 14.99
C ASN A 170 7.34 27.70 15.36
N ARG A 171 7.12 28.41 16.47
CA ARG A 171 8.04 29.43 16.95
C ARG A 171 9.41 28.83 17.24
N LEU A 172 9.46 27.72 17.97
CA LEU A 172 10.73 27.06 18.31
C LEU A 172 11.43 26.51 17.07
N ALA A 173 10.73 25.89 16.15
CA ALA A 173 11.30 25.38 14.90
C ALA A 173 12.04 26.47 14.10
N ASN A 174 11.54 27.73 14.16
CA ASN A 174 12.16 28.88 13.49
C ASN A 174 13.31 29.54 14.25
N VAL A 175 13.45 29.33 15.56
CA VAL A 175 14.46 30.05 16.36
C VAL A 175 15.54 29.12 16.95
N ILE A 176 15.31 27.82 17.00
CA ILE A 176 16.31 26.84 17.42
C ILE A 176 17.52 26.91 16.48
N THR A 177 18.71 27.00 17.06
CA THR A 177 19.95 26.91 16.30
C THR A 177 20.40 25.46 16.26
N TRP A 178 20.56 24.93 15.05
CA TRP A 178 21.07 23.58 14.82
C TRP A 178 22.51 23.62 14.32
N LYS A 179 23.33 22.68 14.81
CA LYS A 179 24.69 22.39 14.31
C LYS A 179 24.73 21.02 13.67
N ASP A 180 25.80 20.73 12.94
CA ASP A 180 26.09 19.44 12.33
C ASP A 180 24.94 18.95 11.39
N ILE A 181 24.56 19.83 10.48
CA ILE A 181 23.58 19.56 9.44
C ILE A 181 24.35 19.16 8.16
N PRO A 182 24.67 17.88 7.96
CA PRO A 182 25.25 17.43 6.70
C PRO A 182 24.18 17.49 5.62
N VAL A 183 24.54 18.04 4.47
CA VAL A 183 23.70 18.04 3.28
C VAL A 183 24.24 16.98 2.34
N SER A 184 23.44 15.98 2.02
CA SER A 184 23.75 15.09 0.91
C SER A 184 23.67 15.88 -0.39
N ASN A 185 24.67 15.73 -1.26
CA ASN A 185 24.68 16.38 -2.57
C ASN A 185 24.13 15.49 -3.69
N THR A 186 23.80 14.23 -3.36
CA THR A 186 23.35 13.26 -4.37
C THR A 186 21.84 13.30 -4.51
N HIS A 187 21.36 13.66 -5.68
CA HIS A 187 19.92 13.55 -6.01
C HIS A 187 19.48 12.08 -5.98
N PRO A 188 18.26 11.74 -5.50
CA PRO A 188 17.80 10.35 -5.41
C PRO A 188 17.88 9.54 -6.71
N ILE A 189 17.59 10.16 -7.85
CA ILE A 189 17.68 9.50 -9.16
C ILE A 189 19.15 9.28 -9.57
N GLU A 190 20.03 10.25 -9.33
CA GLU A 190 21.47 10.11 -9.56
C GLU A 190 22.09 9.03 -8.67
N GLY A 191 21.54 8.84 -7.48
CA GLY A 191 21.94 7.77 -6.56
C GLY A 191 21.74 6.37 -7.14
N LEU A 192 20.81 6.19 -8.11
CA LEU A 192 20.60 4.93 -8.81
C LEU A 192 21.76 4.59 -9.78
N ASP A 193 22.53 5.58 -10.21
CA ASP A 193 23.74 5.40 -11.04
C ASP A 193 25.01 5.15 -10.19
N GLY A 194 24.86 5.20 -8.87
CA GLY A 194 25.95 5.00 -7.92
C GLY A 194 26.36 3.53 -7.76
N PRO A 195 27.32 3.26 -6.87
CA PRO A 195 27.74 1.89 -6.58
C PRO A 195 26.59 1.02 -6.10
N ILE A 196 26.55 -0.23 -6.54
CA ILE A 196 25.63 -1.26 -6.07
C ILE A 196 26.27 -1.97 -4.88
N VAL A 197 25.54 -2.08 -3.76
CA VAL A 197 26.02 -2.77 -2.53
C VAL A 197 25.50 -4.19 -2.40
N GLU A 198 24.42 -4.50 -3.11
CA GLU A 198 23.81 -5.82 -3.11
C GLU A 198 23.19 -6.08 -4.48
N SER A 199 23.41 -7.27 -5.02
CA SER A 199 22.80 -7.72 -6.27
C SER A 199 22.26 -9.13 -6.04
N GLU A 200 21.00 -9.34 -6.38
CA GLU A 200 20.32 -10.64 -6.25
C GLU A 200 19.73 -11.03 -7.60
N THR A 201 20.13 -12.19 -8.09
CA THR A 201 19.55 -12.81 -9.27
C THR A 201 18.38 -13.69 -8.84
N LEU A 202 17.17 -13.32 -9.24
CA LEU A 202 15.93 -14.03 -8.87
C LEU A 202 15.64 -15.18 -9.83
N TYR A 203 15.94 -14.97 -11.11
CA TYR A 203 15.83 -15.95 -12.18
C TYR A 203 17.07 -15.83 -13.05
N ASP A 204 17.66 -16.94 -13.41
CA ASP A 204 18.93 -16.99 -14.16
C ASP A 204 18.84 -18.05 -15.27
N ALA A 205 18.16 -17.70 -16.35
CA ALA A 205 18.07 -18.59 -17.50
C ALA A 205 19.33 -18.53 -18.34
N GLU A 206 19.71 -19.68 -18.90
CA GLU A 206 20.70 -19.79 -19.97
C GLU A 206 20.06 -19.36 -21.31
N ASN A 207 20.92 -18.99 -22.30
CA ASN A 207 20.51 -18.64 -23.66
C ASN A 207 19.67 -17.35 -23.80
N LEU A 208 19.99 -16.32 -23.04
CA LEU A 208 19.38 -15.00 -23.19
C LEU A 208 19.65 -14.34 -24.56
N ASP A 209 20.66 -14.78 -25.29
CA ASP A 209 21.00 -14.25 -26.62
C ASP A 209 20.19 -14.88 -27.77
N ALA A 210 19.22 -15.77 -27.44
CA ALA A 210 18.34 -16.33 -28.45
C ALA A 210 17.38 -15.25 -28.99
N GLY A 211 17.14 -15.27 -30.32
CA GLY A 211 16.28 -14.30 -31.00
C GLY A 211 17.05 -13.43 -31.99
N SER A 212 16.33 -12.84 -32.93
CA SER A 212 16.87 -12.03 -34.04
C SER A 212 16.63 -10.53 -33.85
N THR A 213 15.60 -10.15 -33.14
CA THR A 213 15.23 -8.74 -32.90
C THR A 213 15.27 -8.42 -31.41
N GLU A 214 16.03 -7.41 -31.03
CA GLU A 214 16.12 -6.93 -29.65
C GLU A 214 15.23 -5.70 -29.47
N VAL A 215 14.44 -5.71 -28.40
CA VAL A 215 13.58 -4.61 -27.99
C VAL A 215 13.88 -4.30 -26.52
N SER A 216 14.18 -3.05 -26.21
CA SER A 216 14.56 -2.63 -24.86
C SER A 216 13.79 -1.40 -24.42
N ILE A 217 13.52 -1.32 -23.13
CA ILE A 217 12.94 -0.16 -22.47
C ILE A 217 13.66 0.12 -21.16
N THR A 218 13.71 1.37 -20.78
CA THR A 218 14.13 1.81 -19.45
C THR A 218 13.09 2.78 -18.91
N LEU A 219 12.63 2.55 -17.68
CA LEU A 219 11.71 3.45 -16.98
C LEU A 219 12.30 3.90 -15.66
N THR A 220 12.32 5.20 -15.41
CA THR A 220 12.75 5.78 -14.15
C THR A 220 11.54 6.42 -13.44
N LYS A 221 11.31 6.02 -12.19
CA LYS A 221 10.28 6.58 -11.30
C LYS A 221 10.95 7.44 -10.22
N PRO A 222 10.43 8.64 -9.91
CA PRO A 222 10.95 9.46 -8.83
C PRO A 222 10.57 8.91 -7.44
N VAL A 223 11.03 9.61 -6.40
CA VAL A 223 10.56 9.41 -5.02
C VAL A 223 9.13 9.87 -4.90
N LEU A 224 8.27 9.04 -4.29
CA LEU A 224 6.86 9.39 -4.04
C LEU A 224 6.58 9.43 -2.54
N SER A 225 5.80 10.43 -2.11
CA SER A 225 5.26 10.52 -0.76
C SER A 225 3.97 9.70 -0.65
N HIS A 226 3.69 9.18 0.55
CA HIS A 226 2.38 8.58 0.83
C HIS A 226 1.25 9.60 0.73
N ALA A 227 1.53 10.87 1.03
CA ALA A 227 0.61 11.99 0.87
C ALA A 227 -0.79 11.68 1.42
N SER A 228 -0.87 11.05 2.61
CA SER A 228 -2.15 10.75 3.25
C SER A 228 -2.90 12.05 3.54
N ILE A 229 -4.23 12.05 3.33
CA ILE A 229 -5.06 13.26 3.43
C ILE A 229 -4.95 13.92 4.80
N GLY A 230 -5.01 13.12 5.89
CA GLY A 230 -4.66 13.59 7.23
C GLY A 230 -3.21 13.19 7.58
N PRO A 231 -2.41 14.10 8.16
CA PRO A 231 -1.07 13.77 8.65
C PRO A 231 -1.10 12.68 9.71
N SER A 232 0.04 12.02 9.95
CA SER A 232 0.18 10.96 10.94
C SER A 232 -0.19 11.44 12.35
N CYS A 233 -0.99 10.62 13.05
CA CYS A 233 -1.55 10.93 14.36
C CYS A 233 -1.48 9.70 15.26
N ALA A 234 -1.23 9.91 16.55
CA ALA A 234 -1.35 8.89 17.58
C ALA A 234 -1.77 9.53 18.93
N VAL A 235 -2.41 8.73 19.77
CA VAL A 235 -2.72 9.12 21.15
C VAL A 235 -2.00 8.15 22.09
N ALA A 236 -1.37 8.67 23.14
CA ALA A 236 -0.73 7.83 24.15
C ALA A 236 -1.10 8.27 25.56
N GLN A 237 -1.21 7.30 26.46
CA GLN A 237 -1.51 7.51 27.87
C GLN A 237 -0.65 6.58 28.74
N TRP A 238 -0.05 7.14 29.77
CA TRP A 238 0.58 6.40 30.85
C TRP A 238 -0.32 6.38 32.08
N ASP A 239 -0.56 5.20 32.61
CA ASP A 239 -1.20 4.98 33.92
C ASP A 239 -0.23 4.20 34.81
N GLY A 240 0.46 4.93 35.70
CA GLY A 240 1.61 4.39 36.41
C GLY A 240 2.70 3.93 35.44
N ASP A 241 2.95 2.62 35.39
CA ASP A 241 3.90 1.98 34.50
C ASP A 241 3.24 1.31 33.26
N ALA A 242 1.93 1.42 33.12
CA ALA A 242 1.22 0.90 31.97
C ALA A 242 1.08 1.95 30.86
N LEU A 243 1.46 1.60 29.64
CA LEU A 243 1.33 2.45 28.45
C LEU A 243 0.22 1.94 27.55
N THR A 244 -0.71 2.80 27.20
CA THR A 244 -1.70 2.56 26.12
C THR A 244 -1.45 3.52 24.97
N VAL A 245 -1.35 3.00 23.75
CA VAL A 245 -1.17 3.78 22.52
C VAL A 245 -2.27 3.43 21.53
N TRP A 246 -2.97 4.44 21.02
CA TRP A 246 -3.88 4.33 19.89
C TRP A 246 -3.17 4.83 18.64
N ALA A 247 -3.08 3.97 17.61
CA ALA A 247 -2.37 4.27 16.38
C ALA A 247 -3.04 3.61 15.16
N HIS A 248 -2.87 4.22 13.98
CA HIS A 248 -3.34 3.63 12.72
C HIS A 248 -2.26 2.75 12.06
N SER A 249 -1.56 1.96 12.88
CA SER A 249 -0.51 1.04 12.46
C SER A 249 -1.06 -0.14 11.67
N GLN A 250 -0.32 -0.59 10.66
CA GLN A 250 -0.61 -1.83 9.95
C GLN A 250 -0.20 -3.10 10.73
N ASN A 251 0.58 -2.94 11.81
CA ASN A 251 1.03 -4.06 12.65
C ASN A 251 1.21 -3.62 14.12
N VAL A 252 0.12 -3.65 14.86
CA VAL A 252 0.11 -3.25 16.27
C VAL A 252 0.99 -4.12 17.17
N PHE A 253 1.22 -5.39 16.81
CA PHE A 253 2.07 -6.28 17.59
C PHE A 253 3.56 -5.96 17.40
N ALA A 254 4.01 -5.72 16.16
CA ALA A 254 5.38 -5.28 15.93
C ALA A 254 5.64 -3.89 16.52
N LEU A 255 4.68 -2.95 16.36
CA LEU A 255 4.78 -1.63 16.98
C LEU A 255 4.88 -1.72 18.50
N LYS A 256 4.08 -2.56 19.16
CA LYS A 256 4.15 -2.81 20.60
C LYS A 256 5.55 -3.25 21.03
N ALA A 257 6.13 -4.22 20.34
CA ALA A 257 7.48 -4.73 20.65
C ALA A 257 8.56 -3.66 20.38
N SER A 258 8.42 -2.88 19.30
CA SER A 258 9.31 -1.78 18.96
C SER A 258 9.28 -0.67 20.02
N LEU A 259 8.08 -0.28 20.47
CA LEU A 259 7.91 0.68 21.56
C LEU A 259 8.57 0.17 22.86
N ALA A 260 8.38 -1.11 23.21
CA ALA A 260 9.00 -1.73 24.37
C ALA A 260 10.53 -1.61 24.32
N ARG A 261 11.12 -1.89 23.15
CA ARG A 261 12.58 -1.80 22.95
C ARG A 261 13.09 -0.38 23.08
N VAL A 262 12.47 0.58 22.37
CA VAL A 262 12.95 1.97 22.35
C VAL A 262 12.74 2.68 23.69
N LEU A 263 11.60 2.43 24.34
CA LEU A 263 11.28 3.03 25.64
C LEU A 263 11.99 2.32 26.81
N ASN A 264 12.74 1.25 26.54
CA ASN A 264 13.34 0.36 27.54
C ASN A 264 12.31 -0.08 28.59
N HIS A 265 11.19 -0.63 28.13
CA HIS A 265 10.02 -0.95 28.95
C HIS A 265 9.55 -2.38 28.73
N LEU A 266 8.81 -2.92 29.72
CA LEU A 266 8.27 -4.28 29.63
C LEU A 266 7.15 -4.35 28.59
N VAL A 267 7.24 -5.29 27.64
CA VAL A 267 6.27 -5.43 26.56
C VAL A 267 4.87 -5.74 27.04
N GLU A 268 4.72 -6.49 28.13
CA GLU A 268 3.45 -6.82 28.78
C GLU A 268 2.75 -5.62 29.42
N LYS A 269 3.48 -4.54 29.67
CA LYS A 269 2.95 -3.27 30.19
C LYS A 269 2.51 -2.30 29.09
N ILE A 270 2.70 -2.66 27.84
CA ILE A 270 2.31 -1.84 26.69
C ILE A 270 1.09 -2.46 26.01
N THR A 271 0.11 -1.64 25.73
CA THR A 271 -1.06 -1.98 24.91
C THR A 271 -1.09 -1.05 23.71
N VAL A 272 -1.10 -1.61 22.51
CA VAL A 272 -1.31 -0.86 21.26
C VAL A 272 -2.68 -1.23 20.68
N ILE A 273 -3.51 -0.22 20.49
CA ILE A 273 -4.88 -0.36 19.99
C ILE A 273 -4.94 0.26 18.60
N PHE A 274 -5.40 -0.51 17.61
CA PHE A 274 -5.66 0.06 16.30
C PHE A 274 -6.82 1.04 16.36
N ALA A 275 -6.61 2.25 15.82
CA ALA A 275 -7.63 3.24 15.60
C ALA A 275 -7.52 3.78 14.17
N PRO A 276 -8.64 3.97 13.45
CA PRO A 276 -8.59 4.39 12.05
C PRO A 276 -8.06 5.82 11.91
N GLY A 277 -7.09 5.98 11.00
CA GLY A 277 -6.56 7.28 10.60
C GLY A 277 -7.18 7.80 9.30
N ALA A 278 -6.78 9.00 8.90
CA ALA A 278 -7.25 9.66 7.67
C ALA A 278 -6.45 9.24 6.42
N GLY A 279 -6.10 7.97 6.32
CA GLY A 279 -5.34 7.37 5.22
C GLY A 279 -3.90 7.03 5.62
N CYS A 280 -3.31 6.07 4.90
CA CYS A 280 -1.89 5.73 5.04
C CYS A 280 -1.27 5.31 3.69
N TYR A 281 -2.02 4.66 2.81
CA TYR A 281 -1.64 4.21 1.45
C TYR A 281 -0.42 3.29 1.40
N GLY A 282 -0.07 2.70 2.52
CA GLY A 282 1.08 1.85 2.79
C GLY A 282 1.61 2.15 4.19
N HIS A 283 2.91 2.12 4.36
CA HIS A 283 3.55 2.36 5.64
C HIS A 283 4.09 3.81 5.69
N ASN A 284 3.21 4.76 6.02
CA ASN A 284 3.55 6.15 6.30
C ASN A 284 4.15 6.31 7.72
N SER A 285 4.13 7.51 8.31
CA SER A 285 4.69 7.78 9.64
C SER A 285 3.78 7.38 10.81
N SER A 286 2.76 6.55 10.59
CA SER A 286 1.81 6.15 11.64
C SER A 286 2.46 5.49 12.85
N ASP A 287 3.53 4.72 12.64
CA ASP A 287 4.28 4.07 13.70
C ASP A 287 5.26 5.05 14.38
N ASP A 288 5.84 5.99 13.63
CA ASP A 288 6.75 7.01 14.16
C ASP A 288 6.05 7.91 15.17
N VAL A 289 4.88 8.44 14.79
CA VAL A 289 4.10 9.33 15.65
C VAL A 289 3.57 8.64 16.91
N ALA A 290 3.47 7.30 16.89
CA ALA A 290 3.12 6.51 18.06
C ALA A 290 4.22 6.57 19.14
N LEU A 291 5.49 6.53 18.74
CA LEU A 291 6.61 6.75 19.66
C LEU A 291 6.64 8.20 20.15
N ASP A 292 6.44 9.16 19.24
CA ASP A 292 6.38 10.58 19.61
C ASP A 292 5.31 10.82 20.69
N ALA A 293 4.09 10.29 20.49
CA ALA A 293 3.00 10.39 21.47
C ALA A 293 3.37 9.78 22.83
N ALA A 294 4.01 8.61 22.83
CA ALA A 294 4.42 7.93 24.05
C ALA A 294 5.48 8.74 24.83
N LEU A 295 6.47 9.33 24.13
CA LEU A 295 7.49 10.20 24.71
C LEU A 295 6.88 11.49 25.27
N MET A 296 6.00 12.13 24.50
CA MET A 296 5.29 13.35 24.91
C MET A 296 4.41 13.10 26.13
N ALA A 297 3.63 12.01 26.14
CA ALA A 297 2.77 11.67 27.27
C ALA A 297 3.56 11.36 28.54
N ARG A 298 4.72 10.68 28.42
CA ARG A 298 5.64 10.45 29.55
C ARG A 298 6.19 11.75 30.11
N GLY A 299 6.67 12.63 29.23
CA GLY A 299 7.27 13.89 29.63
C GLY A 299 6.28 14.90 30.21
N ALA A 300 5.05 14.93 29.70
CA ALA A 300 3.99 15.82 30.18
C ALA A 300 3.23 15.27 31.40
N GLY A 301 3.36 13.96 31.71
CA GLY A 301 2.61 13.29 32.77
C GLY A 301 1.08 13.28 32.54
N ARG A 302 0.65 13.28 31.28
CA ARG A 302 -0.76 13.34 30.86
C ARG A 302 -0.97 12.56 29.56
N PRO A 303 -2.21 12.15 29.22
CA PRO A 303 -2.50 11.66 27.88
C PRO A 303 -2.18 12.73 26.83
N VAL A 304 -1.56 12.35 25.71
CA VAL A 304 -1.20 13.28 24.65
C VAL A 304 -1.63 12.73 23.27
N ARG A 305 -2.26 13.59 22.48
CA ARG A 305 -2.42 13.39 21.04
C ARG A 305 -1.27 14.06 20.30
N ALA A 306 -0.36 13.26 19.75
CA ALA A 306 0.66 13.74 18.84
C ALA A 306 0.10 13.79 17.41
N LEU A 307 0.24 14.92 16.76
CA LEU A 307 -0.20 15.13 15.37
C LEU A 307 0.94 15.81 14.61
N TRP A 308 1.42 15.17 13.55
CA TRP A 308 2.37 15.78 12.64
C TRP A 308 1.70 16.87 11.80
N GLN A 309 2.47 17.84 11.34
CA GLN A 309 2.01 18.79 10.36
C GLN A 309 2.20 18.23 8.94
N ARG A 310 1.55 18.83 7.94
CA ARG A 310 1.75 18.44 6.54
C ARG A 310 3.20 18.57 6.11
N GLN A 311 3.88 19.59 6.56
CA GLN A 311 5.30 19.81 6.30
C GLN A 311 6.16 18.68 6.88
N ASP A 312 5.86 18.22 8.11
CA ASP A 312 6.58 17.08 8.72
C ASP A 312 6.42 15.81 7.88
N GLU A 313 5.21 15.53 7.36
CA GLU A 313 4.95 14.40 6.48
C GLU A 313 5.78 14.48 5.20
N PHE A 314 5.79 15.62 4.53
CA PHE A 314 6.50 15.76 3.28
C PHE A 314 8.01 15.79 3.43
N LEU A 315 8.56 16.31 4.54
CA LEU A 315 10.00 16.40 4.76
C LEU A 315 10.60 15.14 5.42
N HIS A 316 9.86 14.49 6.33
CA HIS A 316 10.44 13.55 7.28
C HIS A 316 9.80 12.16 7.31
N ALA A 317 8.64 11.97 6.66
CA ALA A 317 8.04 10.64 6.51
C ALA A 317 8.96 9.72 5.69
N PRO A 318 8.79 8.40 5.80
CA PRO A 318 9.43 7.49 4.87
C PRO A 318 8.73 7.57 3.51
N PHE A 319 9.48 7.38 2.42
CA PHE A 319 9.02 7.55 1.05
C PHE A 319 9.03 6.22 0.29
N ASN A 320 8.19 6.12 -0.74
CA ASN A 320 8.39 5.10 -1.78
C ASN A 320 9.60 5.50 -2.62
N PRO A 321 10.61 4.62 -2.74
CA PRO A 321 11.90 5.00 -3.30
C PRO A 321 11.87 5.36 -4.78
N ALA A 322 12.85 6.18 -5.20
CA ALA A 322 13.22 6.27 -6.61
C ALA A 322 13.60 4.88 -7.12
N MET A 323 13.26 4.59 -8.36
CA MET A 323 13.47 3.27 -8.94
C MET A 323 13.73 3.37 -10.44
N ARG A 324 14.65 2.55 -10.95
CA ARG A 324 14.86 2.36 -12.38
C ARG A 324 14.68 0.89 -12.72
N THR A 325 13.93 0.63 -13.76
CA THR A 325 13.73 -0.71 -14.30
C THR A 325 14.09 -0.69 -15.77
N ALA A 326 15.12 -1.47 -16.16
CA ALA A 326 15.49 -1.72 -17.54
C ALA A 326 15.06 -3.15 -17.91
N MET A 327 14.39 -3.29 -19.05
CA MET A 327 13.92 -4.58 -19.54
C MET A 327 14.27 -4.75 -21.02
N THR A 328 14.71 -5.94 -21.38
CA THR A 328 15.05 -6.31 -22.76
C THR A 328 14.37 -7.62 -23.12
N ALA A 329 13.70 -7.64 -24.25
CA ALA A 329 13.15 -8.84 -24.88
C ALA A 329 13.86 -9.13 -26.20
N ARG A 330 14.01 -10.40 -26.54
CA ARG A 330 14.46 -10.83 -27.88
C ARG A 330 13.37 -11.64 -28.53
N LEU A 331 13.05 -11.28 -29.76
CA LEU A 331 12.01 -11.91 -30.57
C LEU A 331 12.64 -12.88 -31.57
N ASP A 332 11.95 -13.98 -31.84
CA ASP A 332 12.26 -14.86 -32.95
C ASP A 332 11.77 -14.29 -34.31
N GLU A 333 11.92 -15.08 -35.38
CA GLU A 333 11.52 -14.69 -36.74
C GLU A 333 9.98 -14.50 -36.86
N ASP A 334 9.19 -15.13 -36.01
CA ASP A 334 7.74 -15.02 -35.96
C ASP A 334 7.26 -13.87 -35.05
N GLY A 335 8.18 -13.14 -34.41
CA GLY A 335 7.90 -12.03 -33.50
C GLY A 335 7.57 -12.46 -32.08
N LYS A 336 7.72 -13.74 -31.71
CA LYS A 336 7.47 -14.23 -30.36
C LYS A 336 8.66 -13.95 -29.45
N ILE A 337 8.40 -13.54 -28.20
CA ILE A 337 9.45 -13.35 -27.20
C ILE A 337 10.04 -14.71 -26.80
N VAL A 338 11.35 -14.90 -27.04
CA VAL A 338 12.09 -16.11 -26.68
C VAL A 338 12.99 -15.91 -25.48
N SER A 339 13.44 -14.68 -25.20
CA SER A 339 14.18 -14.36 -24.00
C SER A 339 13.77 -12.99 -23.42
N PHE A 340 13.90 -12.87 -22.12
CA PHE A 340 13.60 -11.67 -21.34
C PHE A 340 14.67 -11.45 -20.28
N ASP A 341 15.14 -10.23 -20.17
CA ASP A 341 16.11 -9.80 -19.18
C ASP A 341 15.60 -8.52 -18.49
N ALA A 342 15.63 -8.50 -17.16
CA ALA A 342 15.26 -7.33 -16.37
C ALA A 342 16.31 -6.99 -15.32
N ASP A 343 16.68 -5.73 -15.28
CA ASP A 343 17.54 -5.13 -14.27
C ASP A 343 16.73 -4.08 -13.48
N VAL A 344 16.55 -4.32 -12.18
CA VAL A 344 15.80 -3.47 -11.27
C VAL A 344 16.75 -2.83 -10.29
N ILE A 345 16.90 -1.50 -10.36
CA ILE A 345 17.72 -0.73 -9.41
C ILE A 345 16.78 0.06 -8.50
N SER A 346 16.79 -0.27 -7.21
CA SER A 346 15.96 0.38 -6.21
C SER A 346 16.52 0.19 -4.80
N PRO A 347 16.40 1.18 -3.91
CA PRO A 347 16.45 0.91 -2.48
C PRO A 347 15.35 -0.07 -2.06
N PRO A 348 15.50 -0.76 -0.92
CA PRO A 348 14.44 -1.63 -0.41
C PRO A 348 13.18 -0.82 -0.07
N HIS A 349 12.01 -1.42 -0.28
CA HIS A 349 10.71 -0.78 -0.07
C HIS A 349 10.15 -0.95 1.34
N SER A 350 10.91 -1.49 2.31
CA SER A 350 10.41 -1.70 3.65
C SER A 350 11.45 -1.40 4.72
N THR A 351 11.19 -0.38 5.52
CA THR A 351 11.91 -0.05 6.77
C THR A 351 10.95 0.08 7.93
N ARG A 352 9.90 -0.77 7.97
CA ARG A 352 8.88 -0.70 9.03
C ARG A 352 9.38 -1.31 10.34
N PRO A 353 8.70 -1.02 11.47
CA PRO A 353 8.92 -1.73 12.71
C PRO A 353 8.80 -3.25 12.52
N ALA A 354 9.84 -3.98 12.91
CA ALA A 354 9.90 -5.44 12.86
C ALA A 354 10.00 -6.08 14.26
N GLY A 355 9.75 -5.31 15.30
CA GLY A 355 9.76 -5.74 16.69
C GLY A 355 10.99 -5.27 17.46
N MET A 356 11.44 -6.07 18.44
CA MET A 356 12.49 -5.65 19.37
C MET A 356 13.88 -5.53 18.72
N ASP A 357 14.17 -6.33 17.72
CA ASP A 357 15.48 -6.33 17.07
C ASP A 357 15.63 -5.17 16.09
N GLU A 358 14.57 -4.82 15.39
CA GLU A 358 14.51 -3.73 14.42
C GLU A 358 13.31 -2.81 14.71
N PRO A 359 13.37 -1.95 15.72
CA PRO A 359 12.25 -1.09 16.07
C PRO A 359 11.88 -0.08 14.97
N ASN A 360 12.86 0.44 14.23
CA ASN A 360 12.70 1.28 13.03
C ASN A 360 11.72 2.46 13.20
N LEU A 361 11.74 3.12 14.35
CA LEU A 361 10.93 4.30 14.65
C LEU A 361 11.81 5.57 14.58
N ARG A 362 11.36 6.59 13.84
CA ARG A 362 12.18 7.78 13.54
C ARG A 362 12.82 8.41 14.79
N ALA A 363 12.02 8.65 15.83
CA ALA A 363 12.49 9.34 17.04
C ALA A 363 13.58 8.57 17.78
N GLN A 364 13.71 7.23 17.61
CA GLN A 364 14.75 6.44 18.29
C GLN A 364 16.17 6.94 18.01
N GLN A 365 16.39 7.58 16.86
CA GLN A 365 17.70 8.08 16.45
C GLN A 365 18.11 9.38 17.15
N PHE A 366 17.14 10.06 17.77
CA PHE A 366 17.32 11.37 18.38
C PHE A 366 17.32 11.36 19.92
N LEU A 367 17.06 10.21 20.54
CA LEU A 367 17.00 10.08 21.98
C LEU A 367 18.38 10.29 22.63
N PHE A 368 18.43 10.48 23.95
CA PHE A 368 19.67 10.58 24.69
C PHE A 368 20.55 9.33 24.53
N ASP A 369 19.93 8.15 24.47
CA ASP A 369 20.57 6.88 24.10
C ASP A 369 20.05 6.47 22.70
N PRO A 370 20.66 6.97 21.61
CA PRO A 370 20.13 6.82 20.29
C PRO A 370 20.34 5.42 19.74
N MET A 371 19.32 4.89 19.05
CA MET A 371 19.40 3.63 18.35
C MET A 371 19.43 3.88 16.84
N PRO A 372 20.35 3.24 16.09
CA PRO A 372 20.33 3.33 14.64
C PRO A 372 19.06 2.64 14.07
N MET A 373 18.65 3.06 12.88
CA MET A 373 17.65 2.32 12.11
C MET A 373 18.31 1.06 11.55
N GLY A 374 17.56 -0.04 11.52
CA GLY A 374 17.95 -1.24 10.77
C GLY A 374 17.97 -0.99 9.26
N PRO A 375 18.68 -1.82 8.51
CA PRO A 375 18.62 -1.77 7.06
C PRO A 375 17.20 -2.08 6.60
N GLY A 376 16.71 -1.37 5.59
CA GLY A 376 15.47 -1.75 4.94
C GLY A 376 15.61 -3.11 4.25
N ASN A 377 14.56 -3.90 4.26
CA ASN A 377 14.53 -5.22 3.64
C ASN A 377 13.25 -5.37 2.81
N ASP A 378 13.37 -6.03 1.67
CA ASP A 378 12.23 -6.47 0.89
C ASP A 378 11.81 -7.88 1.30
N ALA A 379 10.52 -8.17 1.20
CA ALA A 379 10.05 -9.53 1.39
C ALA A 379 10.57 -10.43 0.25
N PRO A 380 10.90 -11.69 0.51
CA PRO A 380 11.30 -12.62 -0.55
C PRO A 380 10.13 -12.90 -1.52
N GLN A 381 10.46 -13.37 -2.71
CA GLN A 381 9.45 -13.85 -3.66
C GLN A 381 8.60 -14.99 -3.05
N PRO A 382 7.31 -15.10 -3.37
CA PRO A 382 6.55 -14.32 -4.36
C PRO A 382 6.02 -12.97 -3.86
N MET A 383 6.22 -12.61 -2.59
CA MET A 383 5.77 -11.32 -2.07
C MET A 383 6.52 -10.16 -2.72
N GLY A 384 7.86 -10.25 -2.79
CA GLY A 384 8.73 -9.24 -3.36
C GLY A 384 8.64 -7.86 -2.72
N GLY A 385 9.49 -6.97 -3.14
CA GLY A 385 9.52 -5.55 -2.77
C GLY A 385 9.80 -4.70 -3.99
N ALA A 386 11.04 -4.30 -4.20
CA ALA A 386 11.51 -3.64 -5.41
C ALA A 386 11.29 -4.48 -6.68
N ASP A 387 11.45 -5.77 -6.55
CA ASP A 387 11.32 -6.80 -7.60
C ASP A 387 9.87 -7.30 -7.84
N ARG A 388 8.89 -6.76 -7.12
CA ARG A 388 7.50 -7.20 -7.25
C ARG A 388 6.99 -7.00 -8.68
N ASN A 389 6.49 -8.08 -9.31
CA ASN A 389 6.09 -8.12 -10.72
C ASN A 389 7.19 -7.77 -11.74
N ALA A 390 8.49 -7.83 -11.36
CA ALA A 390 9.59 -7.76 -12.34
C ALA A 390 9.69 -9.04 -13.17
N VAL A 391 9.32 -10.17 -12.60
CA VAL A 391 9.19 -11.44 -13.32
C VAL A 391 7.92 -11.37 -14.18
N PRO A 392 8.03 -11.56 -15.52
CA PRO A 392 6.88 -11.47 -16.40
C PRO A 392 5.83 -12.55 -16.09
N GLY A 393 4.55 -12.19 -16.17
CA GLY A 393 3.42 -13.13 -16.09
C GLY A 393 3.08 -13.75 -17.44
N TYR A 394 3.95 -13.64 -18.43
CA TYR A 394 3.84 -14.15 -19.78
C TYR A 394 4.68 -15.40 -19.99
N GLU A 395 4.30 -16.24 -20.95
CA GLU A 395 5.05 -17.46 -21.33
C GLU A 395 6.29 -17.09 -22.15
N ILE A 396 7.44 -17.06 -21.49
CA ILE A 396 8.75 -16.75 -22.08
C ILE A 396 9.72 -17.86 -21.71
N ALA A 397 10.46 -18.38 -22.71
CA ALA A 397 11.29 -19.56 -22.53
C ALA A 397 12.53 -19.31 -21.64
N ALA A 398 13.20 -18.17 -21.82
CA ALA A 398 14.37 -17.78 -21.06
C ALA A 398 14.13 -16.46 -20.32
N VAL A 399 14.19 -16.47 -18.98
CA VAL A 399 13.95 -15.30 -18.14
C VAL A 399 15.13 -15.10 -17.19
N ARG A 400 15.68 -13.88 -17.16
CA ARG A 400 16.61 -13.42 -16.15
C ARG A 400 16.04 -12.17 -15.48
N VAL A 401 16.08 -12.11 -14.16
CA VAL A 401 15.68 -10.93 -13.38
C VAL A 401 16.71 -10.68 -12.29
N VAL A 402 17.28 -9.50 -12.27
CA VAL A 402 18.26 -9.07 -11.28
C VAL A 402 17.73 -7.87 -10.52
N ARG A 403 17.82 -7.92 -9.20
CA ARG A 403 17.56 -6.80 -8.30
C ARG A 403 18.85 -6.24 -7.76
N ASN A 404 19.05 -4.94 -7.91
CA ASN A 404 20.23 -4.21 -7.47
C ASN A 404 19.87 -3.14 -6.44
N ARG A 405 20.60 -3.12 -5.33
CA ARG A 405 20.46 -2.13 -4.27
C ARG A 405 21.56 -1.08 -4.38
N PRO A 406 21.23 0.21 -4.59
CA PRO A 406 22.20 1.29 -4.61
C PRO A 406 22.73 1.60 -3.20
N ALA A 407 24.01 2.04 -3.15
CA ALA A 407 24.69 2.39 -1.90
C ALA A 407 24.17 3.69 -1.26
N VAL A 408 23.77 4.66 -2.08
CA VAL A 408 23.38 6.00 -1.62
C VAL A 408 21.87 6.18 -1.67
N VAL A 409 21.29 6.30 -0.48
CA VAL A 409 19.85 6.57 -0.29
C VAL A 409 19.71 7.73 0.69
N PRO A 410 19.53 8.98 0.21
CA PRO A 410 19.54 10.16 1.07
C PRO A 410 18.25 10.38 1.88
N TYR A 411 17.34 9.43 1.88
CA TYR A 411 16.05 9.49 2.57
C TYR A 411 15.67 8.12 3.11
N ARG A 412 14.72 8.07 4.03
CA ARG A 412 14.16 6.82 4.56
C ARG A 412 13.11 6.27 3.58
N THR A 413 13.18 4.99 3.28
CA THR A 413 12.26 4.32 2.36
C THR A 413 11.16 3.56 3.09
N SER A 414 10.00 3.39 2.47
CA SER A 414 8.91 2.59 3.00
C SER A 414 7.96 2.09 1.92
N ALA A 415 7.20 1.06 2.28
CA ALA A 415 6.21 0.46 1.40
C ALA A 415 5.05 1.41 1.13
N MET A 416 4.80 1.71 -0.12
CA MET A 416 3.58 2.33 -0.62
C MET A 416 2.79 1.33 -1.45
N ARG A 417 1.49 1.52 -1.60
CA ARG A 417 0.57 0.64 -2.34
C ARG A 417 1.17 0.13 -3.66
N GLY A 418 1.31 -1.19 -3.80
CA GLY A 418 1.90 -1.84 -4.98
C GLY A 418 3.42 -2.03 -4.92
N LEU A 419 4.17 -1.27 -4.10
CA LEU A 419 5.63 -1.32 -4.03
C LEU A 419 6.29 -1.18 -5.42
N GLY A 420 7.23 -2.07 -5.78
CA GLY A 420 7.89 -2.11 -7.08
C GLY A 420 6.98 -2.47 -8.25
N ALA A 421 5.82 -3.12 -7.99
CA ALA A 421 4.92 -3.53 -9.07
C ALA A 421 4.43 -2.35 -9.92
N PHE A 422 4.26 -1.15 -9.34
CA PHE A 422 3.87 0.02 -10.12
C PHE A 422 4.86 0.29 -11.26
N THR A 423 6.14 0.38 -10.97
CA THR A 423 7.19 0.65 -11.96
C THR A 423 7.44 -0.55 -12.89
N ASN A 424 7.52 -1.75 -12.30
CA ASN A 424 7.85 -2.97 -13.06
C ASN A 424 6.76 -3.34 -14.06
N VAL A 425 5.47 -3.20 -13.69
CA VAL A 425 4.36 -3.47 -14.61
C VAL A 425 4.32 -2.41 -15.72
N ILE A 426 4.56 -1.13 -15.41
CA ILE A 426 4.63 -0.10 -16.45
C ILE A 426 5.74 -0.43 -17.45
N ALA A 427 6.94 -0.77 -16.96
CA ALA A 427 8.05 -1.12 -17.83
C ALA A 427 7.75 -2.37 -18.67
N LEU A 428 7.25 -3.45 -18.04
CA LEU A 428 6.89 -4.69 -18.73
C LEU A 428 5.82 -4.46 -19.81
N GLU A 429 4.77 -3.75 -19.48
CA GLU A 429 3.66 -3.51 -20.41
C GLU A 429 4.02 -2.55 -21.55
N SER A 430 4.95 -1.61 -21.30
CA SER A 430 5.51 -0.77 -22.35
C SER A 430 6.47 -1.57 -23.25
N LEU A 431 7.22 -2.55 -22.69
CA LEU A 431 8.02 -3.49 -23.47
C LEU A 431 7.13 -4.37 -24.35
N MET A 432 6.04 -4.91 -23.81
CA MET A 432 5.06 -5.71 -24.57
C MET A 432 4.47 -4.92 -25.74
N GLU A 433 4.18 -3.63 -25.53
CA GLU A 433 3.73 -2.72 -26.58
C GLU A 433 4.78 -2.58 -27.70
N SER A 434 6.07 -2.36 -27.31
CA SER A 434 7.17 -2.25 -28.26
C SER A 434 7.42 -3.56 -29.03
N CYS A 435 7.27 -4.71 -28.37
CA CYS A 435 7.39 -6.01 -29.00
C CYS A 435 6.25 -6.26 -30.00
N ALA A 436 5.01 -5.87 -29.65
CA ALA A 436 3.87 -5.97 -30.54
C ALA A 436 4.05 -5.13 -31.82
N GLU A 437 4.54 -3.89 -31.68
CA GLU A 437 4.90 -3.03 -32.81
C GLU A 437 5.98 -3.67 -33.69
N ALA A 438 7.06 -4.19 -33.09
CA ALA A 438 8.15 -4.86 -33.81
C ALA A 438 7.68 -6.12 -34.55
N ALA A 439 6.71 -6.85 -33.99
CA ALA A 439 6.08 -8.01 -34.61
C ALA A 439 4.97 -7.65 -35.61
N GLY A 440 4.57 -6.35 -35.71
CA GLY A 440 3.46 -5.91 -36.58
C GLY A 440 2.10 -6.46 -36.15
N MET A 441 1.90 -6.72 -34.87
CA MET A 441 0.69 -7.28 -34.28
C MET A 441 -0.09 -6.22 -33.45
N ASP A 442 -1.40 -6.42 -33.33
CA ASP A 442 -2.18 -5.69 -32.36
C ASP A 442 -1.69 -5.97 -30.94
N ALA A 443 -1.64 -4.94 -30.12
CA ALA A 443 -1.06 -5.03 -28.78
C ALA A 443 -1.80 -6.00 -27.83
N ILE A 444 -3.12 -6.11 -27.97
CA ILE A 444 -3.93 -7.05 -27.17
C ILE A 444 -3.72 -8.47 -27.67
N GLU A 445 -3.79 -8.68 -28.98
CA GLU A 445 -3.57 -10.00 -29.60
C GLU A 445 -2.16 -10.53 -29.33
N TYR A 446 -1.15 -9.63 -29.30
CA TYR A 446 0.21 -10.00 -28.97
C TYR A 446 0.32 -10.55 -27.52
N ARG A 447 -0.35 -9.91 -26.56
CA ARG A 447 -0.39 -10.39 -25.17
C ARG A 447 -1.12 -11.71 -25.03
N LEU A 448 -2.25 -11.87 -25.72
CA LEU A 448 -2.99 -13.14 -25.75
C LEU A 448 -2.14 -14.30 -26.30
N ALA A 449 -1.31 -14.03 -27.32
CA ALA A 449 -0.40 -15.03 -27.90
C ALA A 449 0.72 -15.49 -26.93
N HIS A 450 1.00 -14.72 -25.87
CA HIS A 450 1.99 -15.01 -24.83
C HIS A 450 1.36 -15.48 -23.51
N LEU A 451 0.08 -15.86 -23.48
CA LEU A 451 -0.61 -16.30 -22.27
C LEU A 451 -1.21 -17.69 -22.44
N THR A 452 -1.12 -18.49 -21.38
CA THR A 452 -1.76 -19.82 -21.28
C THR A 452 -2.75 -19.89 -20.11
N ASP A 453 -2.68 -18.96 -19.15
CA ASP A 453 -3.61 -18.91 -18.02
C ASP A 453 -5.00 -18.47 -18.49
N PRO A 454 -6.04 -19.33 -18.41
CA PRO A 454 -7.37 -19.02 -18.92
C PRO A 454 -8.04 -17.84 -18.20
N ARG A 455 -7.70 -17.58 -16.93
CA ARG A 455 -8.22 -16.44 -16.18
C ARG A 455 -7.62 -15.12 -16.68
N ALA A 456 -6.32 -15.13 -16.98
CA ALA A 456 -5.64 -14.00 -17.62
C ALA A 456 -6.24 -13.67 -18.97
N ILE A 457 -6.41 -14.69 -19.83
CA ILE A 457 -7.03 -14.57 -21.15
C ILE A 457 -8.44 -13.98 -21.02
N SER A 458 -9.28 -14.53 -20.12
CA SER A 458 -10.65 -14.05 -19.92
C SER A 458 -10.72 -12.57 -19.49
N VAL A 459 -9.77 -12.10 -18.67
CA VAL A 459 -9.68 -10.69 -18.26
C VAL A 459 -9.39 -9.79 -19.45
N ILE A 460 -8.41 -10.17 -20.28
CA ILE A 460 -7.99 -9.36 -21.45
C ILE A 460 -9.10 -9.34 -22.54
N GLU A 461 -9.71 -10.48 -22.83
CA GLU A 461 -10.81 -10.58 -23.80
C GLU A 461 -12.03 -9.77 -23.35
N ALA A 462 -12.44 -9.89 -22.08
CA ALA A 462 -13.54 -9.12 -21.52
C ALA A 462 -13.27 -7.61 -21.55
N LEU A 463 -12.02 -7.19 -21.38
CA LEU A 463 -11.62 -5.78 -21.44
C LEU A 463 -11.64 -5.27 -22.90
N ARG A 464 -11.11 -6.04 -23.85
CA ARG A 464 -11.17 -5.72 -25.29
C ARG A 464 -12.60 -5.44 -25.73
N ASP A 465 -13.53 -6.28 -25.32
CA ASP A 465 -14.95 -6.19 -25.71
C ASP A 465 -15.67 -4.96 -25.11
N MET A 466 -15.11 -4.31 -24.09
CA MET A 466 -15.69 -3.10 -23.46
C MET A 466 -15.40 -1.80 -24.22
N VAL A 467 -14.39 -1.76 -25.07
CA VAL A 467 -13.79 -0.50 -25.56
C VAL A 467 -13.99 -0.25 -27.06
N GLU A 468 -14.63 -1.12 -27.80
CA GLU A 468 -14.82 -0.93 -29.23
C GLU A 468 -16.18 -0.27 -29.56
N PRO A 469 -16.23 0.61 -30.59
CA PRO A 469 -15.14 1.17 -31.41
C PRO A 469 -14.36 2.30 -30.72
N ARG A 470 -13.05 2.45 -31.05
CA ARG A 470 -12.17 3.51 -30.53
C ARG A 470 -12.26 4.78 -31.39
N ASP A 471 -12.43 5.93 -30.74
CA ASP A 471 -12.31 7.23 -31.39
C ASP A 471 -10.84 7.64 -31.45
N MET A 472 -10.27 7.69 -32.66
CA MET A 472 -8.85 8.01 -32.90
C MET A 472 -8.73 9.42 -33.51
N ALA A 473 -8.91 10.45 -32.68
CA ALA A 473 -8.65 11.84 -33.05
C ALA A 473 -7.21 12.25 -32.74
N ASP A 474 -6.73 13.34 -33.35
CA ASP A 474 -5.41 13.90 -33.06
C ASP A 474 -5.28 14.23 -31.57
N GLY A 475 -4.15 13.85 -30.97
CA GLY A 475 -3.88 14.02 -29.54
C GLY A 475 -4.66 13.06 -28.63
N VAL A 476 -5.47 12.13 -29.18
CA VAL A 476 -6.13 11.08 -28.42
C VAL A 476 -5.33 9.79 -28.52
N GLY A 477 -5.10 9.16 -27.38
CA GLY A 477 -4.42 7.87 -27.32
C GLY A 477 -5.14 6.89 -26.42
N TYR A 478 -5.06 5.62 -26.78
CA TYR A 478 -5.51 4.49 -25.97
C TYR A 478 -4.31 3.63 -25.61
N GLY A 479 -4.20 3.25 -24.33
CA GLY A 479 -3.12 2.39 -23.86
C GLY A 479 -3.67 1.26 -23.03
N PHE A 480 -3.00 0.12 -23.11
CA PHE A 480 -3.35 -1.10 -22.43
C PHE A 480 -2.33 -1.38 -21.31
N GLY A 481 -2.78 -1.99 -20.20
CA GLY A 481 -1.93 -2.54 -19.15
C GLY A 481 -2.61 -3.72 -18.48
N TYR A 482 -1.82 -4.75 -18.20
CA TYR A 482 -2.28 -5.97 -17.55
C TYR A 482 -1.26 -6.45 -16.52
N ALA A 483 -1.72 -7.07 -15.43
CA ALA A 483 -0.90 -7.88 -14.54
C ALA A 483 -1.74 -8.85 -13.72
N ARG A 484 -1.15 -10.00 -13.39
CA ARG A 484 -1.50 -10.79 -12.22
C ARG A 484 -0.62 -10.31 -11.07
N TYR A 485 -1.20 -9.67 -10.07
CA TYR A 485 -0.43 -9.07 -8.98
C TYR A 485 0.37 -10.12 -8.21
N LYS A 486 1.68 -9.88 -8.02
CA LYS A 486 2.63 -10.85 -7.42
C LYS A 486 2.69 -12.20 -8.16
N ASN A 487 2.23 -12.28 -9.38
CA ASN A 487 2.07 -13.52 -10.15
C ASN A 487 1.27 -14.64 -9.44
N SER A 488 0.59 -14.32 -8.35
CA SER A 488 -0.15 -15.27 -7.51
C SER A 488 -1.48 -14.74 -6.96
N ALA A 489 -1.73 -13.44 -7.02
CA ALA A 489 -2.95 -12.79 -6.53
C ALA A 489 -3.93 -12.46 -7.65
N GLY A 490 -4.77 -11.43 -7.48
CA GLY A 490 -5.79 -11.05 -8.44
C GLY A 490 -5.23 -10.59 -9.79
N TYR A 491 -6.03 -10.79 -10.82
CA TYR A 491 -5.76 -10.38 -12.21
C TYR A 491 -6.47 -9.06 -12.48
N LEU A 492 -5.82 -8.18 -13.23
CA LEU A 492 -6.44 -6.92 -13.64
C LEU A 492 -5.89 -6.46 -14.98
N GLY A 493 -6.81 -6.11 -15.88
CA GLY A 493 -6.52 -5.38 -17.11
C GLY A 493 -7.14 -4.00 -17.07
N CYS A 494 -6.44 -3.01 -17.62
CA CYS A 494 -6.92 -1.65 -17.83
C CYS A 494 -6.70 -1.19 -19.25
N ILE A 495 -7.64 -0.39 -19.78
CA ILE A 495 -7.43 0.49 -20.92
C ILE A 495 -7.68 1.92 -20.44
N ALA A 496 -6.77 2.83 -20.75
CA ALA A 496 -6.94 4.26 -20.50
C ALA A 496 -7.08 5.01 -21.83
N ARG A 497 -7.98 5.99 -21.87
CA ARG A 497 -8.06 6.98 -22.94
C ARG A 497 -7.49 8.29 -22.44
N VAL A 498 -6.49 8.81 -23.12
CA VAL A 498 -5.90 10.12 -22.82
C VAL A 498 -6.19 11.12 -23.92
N ILE A 499 -6.23 12.39 -23.53
CA ILE A 499 -6.25 13.54 -24.42
C ILE A 499 -5.03 14.37 -24.07
N VAL A 500 -4.14 14.57 -25.03
CA VAL A 500 -2.92 15.36 -24.89
C VAL A 500 -3.10 16.69 -25.59
N GLU A 501 -3.15 17.73 -24.81
CA GLU A 501 -3.20 19.14 -25.25
C GLU A 501 -2.01 19.88 -24.61
N ASP A 502 -2.27 20.91 -23.82
CA ASP A 502 -1.23 21.56 -22.99
C ASP A 502 -0.74 20.66 -21.85
N GLU A 503 -1.60 19.78 -21.37
CA GLU A 503 -1.34 18.76 -20.35
C GLU A 503 -1.98 17.43 -20.76
N VAL A 504 -1.55 16.34 -20.13
CA VAL A 504 -2.18 15.03 -20.31
C VAL A 504 -3.40 14.93 -19.40
N ARG A 505 -4.56 14.63 -19.99
CA ARG A 505 -5.79 14.34 -19.27
C ARG A 505 -6.26 12.91 -19.56
N VAL A 506 -6.46 12.12 -18.54
CA VAL A 506 -7.15 10.83 -18.67
C VAL A 506 -8.65 11.10 -18.66
N SER A 507 -9.35 10.78 -19.74
CA SER A 507 -10.80 11.00 -19.85
C SER A 507 -11.60 9.81 -19.37
N ASP A 508 -11.16 8.59 -19.71
CA ASP A 508 -11.87 7.34 -19.43
C ASP A 508 -10.89 6.23 -19.03
N VAL A 509 -11.33 5.35 -18.16
CA VAL A 509 -10.62 4.10 -17.83
C VAL A 509 -11.60 2.94 -17.81
N TRP A 510 -11.34 1.94 -18.63
CA TRP A 510 -12.01 0.64 -18.57
C TRP A 510 -11.14 -0.33 -17.78
N CYS A 511 -11.76 -1.07 -16.89
CA CYS A 511 -11.07 -2.00 -16.00
C CYS A 511 -11.84 -3.29 -15.86
N VAL A 512 -11.18 -4.41 -16.08
CA VAL A 512 -11.70 -5.75 -15.80
C VAL A 512 -10.79 -6.43 -14.80
N ALA A 513 -11.38 -7.00 -13.73
CA ALA A 513 -10.63 -7.71 -12.71
C ALA A 513 -11.25 -9.07 -12.39
N ASP A 514 -10.36 -10.05 -12.15
CA ASP A 514 -10.68 -11.33 -11.55
C ASP A 514 -9.98 -11.45 -10.19
N VAL A 515 -10.77 -11.40 -9.12
CA VAL A 515 -10.32 -11.51 -7.73
C VAL A 515 -10.77 -12.82 -7.07
N GLY A 516 -11.17 -13.82 -7.87
CA GLY A 516 -11.88 -14.97 -7.36
C GLY A 516 -13.22 -14.56 -6.77
N GLU A 517 -13.59 -15.09 -5.60
CA GLU A 517 -14.80 -14.65 -4.91
C GLU A 517 -14.71 -13.16 -4.52
N ALA A 518 -15.58 -12.35 -5.08
CA ALA A 518 -15.77 -10.97 -4.64
C ALA A 518 -16.74 -10.94 -3.42
N ILE A 519 -16.20 -10.92 -2.21
CA ILE A 519 -16.99 -10.98 -0.96
C ILE A 519 -18.02 -9.84 -0.89
N ASN A 520 -17.60 -8.62 -1.25
CA ASN A 520 -18.46 -7.46 -1.43
C ASN A 520 -18.10 -6.77 -2.75
N PRO A 521 -18.86 -7.01 -3.83
CA PRO A 521 -18.54 -6.47 -5.15
C PRO A 521 -18.37 -4.94 -5.17
N ASN A 522 -19.25 -4.18 -4.51
CA ASN A 522 -19.14 -2.72 -4.44
C ASN A 522 -17.86 -2.28 -3.71
N GLY A 523 -17.53 -2.93 -2.60
CA GLY A 523 -16.30 -2.65 -1.88
C GLY A 523 -15.06 -2.97 -2.71
N THR A 524 -15.11 -4.04 -3.50
CA THR A 524 -14.04 -4.43 -4.42
C THR A 524 -13.87 -3.40 -5.53
N ILE A 525 -14.95 -2.99 -6.20
CA ILE A 525 -14.93 -1.96 -7.24
C ILE A 525 -14.33 -0.65 -6.71
N ASN A 526 -14.82 -0.15 -5.57
CA ASN A 526 -14.27 1.05 -4.93
C ASN A 526 -12.77 0.95 -4.63
N GLN A 527 -12.31 -0.25 -4.26
CA GLN A 527 -10.89 -0.50 -3.99
C GLN A 527 -10.05 -0.43 -5.27
N LEU A 528 -10.56 -0.98 -6.38
CA LEU A 528 -9.90 -0.94 -7.69
C LEU A 528 -9.84 0.50 -8.22
N GLU A 529 -10.97 1.20 -8.23
CA GLU A 529 -11.08 2.58 -8.72
C GLU A 529 -10.20 3.54 -7.91
N GLY A 530 -10.18 3.42 -6.57
CA GLY A 530 -9.27 4.19 -5.74
C GLY A 530 -7.78 3.93 -6.04
N GLY A 531 -7.42 2.73 -6.47
CA GLY A 531 -6.06 2.41 -6.92
C GLY A 531 -5.75 2.95 -8.31
N ILE A 532 -6.73 2.99 -9.21
CA ILE A 532 -6.61 3.60 -10.53
C ILE A 532 -6.37 5.11 -10.41
N VAL A 533 -7.19 5.82 -9.61
CA VAL A 533 -7.00 7.27 -9.34
C VAL A 533 -5.61 7.56 -8.83
N GLN A 534 -5.14 6.77 -7.87
CA GLN A 534 -3.81 6.94 -7.29
C GLN A 534 -2.70 6.68 -8.33
N ALA A 535 -2.82 5.64 -9.15
CA ALA A 535 -1.86 5.33 -10.20
C ALA A 535 -1.78 6.42 -11.29
N ILE A 536 -2.93 6.99 -11.68
CA ILE A 536 -2.98 8.14 -12.61
C ILE A 536 -2.24 9.34 -12.00
N SER A 537 -2.49 9.63 -10.72
CA SER A 537 -1.84 10.73 -10.01
C SER A 537 -0.32 10.55 -9.98
N TRP A 538 0.18 9.37 -9.64
CA TRP A 538 1.61 9.05 -9.65
C TRP A 538 2.23 9.11 -11.05
N ALA A 539 1.51 8.64 -12.07
CA ALA A 539 2.02 8.65 -13.43
C ALA A 539 2.13 10.06 -14.02
N LEU A 540 1.24 10.99 -13.63
CA LEU A 540 1.12 12.29 -14.29
C LEU A 540 1.66 13.47 -13.47
N LYS A 541 1.65 13.40 -12.12
CA LYS A 541 1.80 14.61 -11.28
C LYS A 541 2.80 14.49 -10.14
N GLU A 542 2.87 13.35 -9.47
CA GLU A 542 3.48 13.24 -8.15
C GLU A 542 4.99 13.01 -8.20
N GLU A 543 5.73 13.84 -7.48
CA GLU A 543 7.17 13.74 -7.29
C GLU A 543 7.58 14.49 -6.03
N VAL A 544 8.39 13.87 -5.18
CA VAL A 544 9.10 14.56 -4.10
C VAL A 544 10.28 15.31 -4.72
N ARG A 545 10.34 16.63 -4.53
CA ARG A 545 11.37 17.48 -5.12
C ARG A 545 12.63 17.50 -4.28
N PHE A 546 13.77 17.35 -4.94
CA PHE A 546 15.08 17.42 -4.30
C PHE A 546 15.99 18.45 -4.97
N ALA A 547 16.84 19.11 -4.16
CA ALA A 547 18.03 19.81 -4.62
C ALA A 547 19.25 19.07 -4.07
N GLY A 548 19.98 18.38 -4.94
CA GLY A 548 20.91 17.33 -4.48
C GLY A 548 20.18 16.29 -3.65
N GLY A 549 20.63 16.05 -2.42
CA GLY A 549 19.95 15.15 -1.48
C GLY A 549 19.00 15.84 -0.50
N GLN A 550 18.78 17.14 -0.62
CA GLN A 550 17.88 17.89 0.24
C GLN A 550 16.46 17.86 -0.32
N ASN A 551 15.50 17.38 0.48
CA ASN A 551 14.09 17.42 0.15
C ASN A 551 13.54 18.85 0.28
N LEU A 552 12.84 19.33 -0.75
CA LEU A 552 12.26 20.67 -0.85
C LEU A 552 10.74 20.65 -0.82
N THR A 553 10.11 19.48 -0.67
CA THR A 553 8.65 19.35 -0.69
C THR A 553 8.09 19.64 0.70
N GLU A 554 7.33 20.72 0.85
CA GLU A 554 6.81 21.15 2.15
C GLU A 554 5.27 21.22 2.21
N SER A 555 4.64 21.32 1.04
CA SER A 555 3.21 21.61 0.93
C SER A 555 2.55 20.86 -0.23
N TRP A 556 1.23 20.93 -0.33
CA TRP A 556 0.47 20.44 -1.48
C TRP A 556 0.76 21.22 -2.78
N ASP A 557 1.28 22.44 -2.69
CA ASP A 557 1.69 23.21 -3.86
C ASP A 557 2.99 22.63 -4.47
N ASP A 558 3.85 22.03 -3.62
CA ASP A 558 5.08 21.36 -4.05
C ASP A 558 4.83 19.93 -4.50
N TYR A 559 3.74 19.31 -4.01
CA TYR A 559 3.37 17.94 -4.28
C TYR A 559 1.93 17.86 -4.80
N PRO A 560 1.68 18.23 -6.07
CA PRO A 560 0.35 18.20 -6.63
C PRO A 560 -0.15 16.77 -6.80
N ILE A 561 -1.41 16.51 -6.43
CA ILE A 561 -2.12 15.26 -6.65
C ILE A 561 -3.28 15.46 -7.63
N LEU A 562 -3.84 14.36 -8.12
CA LEU A 562 -5.03 14.39 -8.97
C LEU A 562 -6.21 15.03 -8.23
N LYS A 563 -6.85 16.02 -8.82
CA LYS A 563 -8.03 16.72 -8.27
C LYS A 563 -9.31 16.00 -8.67
N PHE A 564 -10.41 16.22 -7.94
CA PHE A 564 -11.72 15.65 -8.25
C PHE A 564 -12.19 15.93 -9.69
N SER A 565 -11.88 17.14 -10.22
CA SER A 565 -12.22 17.52 -11.59
C SER A 565 -11.39 16.82 -12.68
N GLU A 566 -10.34 16.11 -12.29
CA GLU A 566 -9.42 15.42 -13.20
C GLU A 566 -9.61 13.89 -13.14
N VAL A 567 -10.48 13.41 -12.24
CA VAL A 567 -10.80 11.98 -12.15
C VAL A 567 -11.54 11.55 -13.42
N PRO A 568 -11.07 10.49 -14.11
CA PRO A 568 -11.71 10.01 -15.34
C PRO A 568 -13.07 9.36 -15.08
N GLU A 569 -13.85 9.18 -16.13
CA GLU A 569 -14.98 8.25 -16.10
C GLU A 569 -14.45 6.83 -16.00
N MET A 570 -14.99 6.04 -15.06
CA MET A 570 -14.52 4.69 -14.78
C MET A 570 -15.57 3.64 -15.11
N HIS A 571 -15.17 2.64 -15.90
CA HIS A 571 -15.98 1.52 -16.33
C HIS A 571 -15.40 0.23 -15.79
N THR A 572 -15.78 -0.15 -14.56
CA THR A 572 -15.20 -1.28 -13.84
C THR A 572 -16.10 -2.50 -13.88
N ARG A 573 -15.56 -3.64 -14.29
CA ARG A 573 -16.24 -4.94 -14.35
C ARG A 573 -15.47 -5.99 -13.56
N LEU A 574 -16.17 -6.69 -12.67
CA LEU A 574 -15.66 -7.88 -12.03
C LEU A 574 -16.10 -9.12 -12.81
N ILE A 575 -15.14 -10.01 -13.05
CA ILE A 575 -15.35 -11.34 -13.59
C ILE A 575 -14.69 -12.35 -12.66
N GLY A 576 -14.81 -13.62 -12.96
CA GLY A 576 -14.13 -14.67 -12.22
C GLY A 576 -15.08 -15.56 -11.42
N PRO A 577 -14.60 -16.75 -11.10
CA PRO A 577 -15.40 -17.78 -10.45
C PRO A 577 -15.64 -17.44 -8.98
N GLN A 578 -16.91 -17.48 -8.57
CA GLN A 578 -17.31 -17.19 -7.19
C GLN A 578 -17.03 -18.37 -6.24
N ASP A 579 -16.66 -19.52 -6.76
CA ASP A 579 -16.27 -20.72 -5.99
C ASP A 579 -14.77 -20.79 -5.68
N GLU A 580 -13.98 -19.94 -6.32
CA GLU A 580 -12.57 -19.80 -6.06
C GLU A 580 -12.30 -18.95 -4.82
N MET A 581 -11.13 -19.17 -4.20
CA MET A 581 -10.73 -18.36 -3.05
C MET A 581 -10.60 -16.87 -3.44
N PRO A 582 -10.97 -15.95 -2.56
CA PRO A 582 -10.74 -14.52 -2.79
C PRO A 582 -9.24 -14.21 -2.85
N LEU A 583 -8.82 -13.49 -3.88
CA LEU A 583 -7.40 -13.19 -4.14
C LEU A 583 -6.95 -11.81 -3.62
N GLY A 584 -7.86 -11.04 -3.04
CA GLY A 584 -7.59 -9.67 -2.59
C GLY A 584 -7.47 -8.65 -3.74
N ALA A 585 -7.95 -7.43 -3.50
CA ALA A 585 -8.05 -6.37 -4.52
C ALA A 585 -7.29 -5.08 -4.14
N GLY A 586 -6.63 -5.06 -2.97
CA GLY A 586 -6.10 -3.82 -2.38
C GLY A 586 -5.08 -3.08 -3.23
N GLU A 587 -4.26 -3.77 -3.99
CA GLU A 587 -3.10 -3.19 -4.69
C GLU A 587 -3.03 -3.56 -6.18
N ILE A 588 -3.95 -4.41 -6.68
CA ILE A 588 -3.82 -5.03 -8.02
C ILE A 588 -3.95 -4.03 -9.17
N SER A 589 -4.57 -2.88 -8.96
CA SER A 589 -4.87 -1.91 -10.03
C SER A 589 -3.74 -0.93 -10.32
N SER A 590 -2.80 -0.70 -9.40
CA SER A 590 -1.81 0.38 -9.55
C SER A 590 -0.87 0.18 -10.76
N GLY A 591 -0.31 -1.01 -10.92
CA GLY A 591 0.60 -1.32 -12.04
C GLY A 591 -0.12 -1.24 -13.40
N PRO A 592 -1.19 -2.02 -13.63
CA PRO A 592 -1.92 -2.00 -14.90
C PRO A 592 -2.49 -0.63 -15.28
N ALA A 593 -3.03 0.12 -14.31
CA ALA A 593 -3.55 1.46 -14.59
C ALA A 593 -2.43 2.45 -14.97
N GLY A 594 -1.30 2.41 -14.25
CA GLY A 594 -0.11 3.20 -14.63
C GLY A 594 0.39 2.86 -16.02
N ALA A 595 0.46 1.56 -16.35
CA ALA A 595 0.86 1.09 -17.67
C ALA A 595 -0.11 1.55 -18.78
N ALA A 596 -1.41 1.44 -18.53
CA ALA A 596 -2.43 1.90 -19.47
C ALA A 596 -2.28 3.39 -19.78
N VAL A 597 -2.02 4.23 -18.77
CA VAL A 597 -1.81 5.68 -18.96
C VAL A 597 -0.52 5.96 -19.75
N VAL A 598 0.61 5.31 -19.40
CA VAL A 598 1.88 5.51 -20.09
C VAL A 598 1.80 5.09 -21.55
N ASN A 599 1.18 3.91 -21.82
CA ASN A 599 1.00 3.42 -23.19
C ASN A 599 -0.02 4.27 -23.98
N ALA A 600 -1.02 4.86 -23.31
CA ALA A 600 -1.95 5.80 -23.97
C ALA A 600 -1.24 7.10 -24.39
N VAL A 601 -0.36 7.64 -23.54
CA VAL A 601 0.47 8.82 -23.88
C VAL A 601 1.43 8.48 -25.02
N ARG A 602 2.07 7.30 -24.98
CA ARG A 602 2.90 6.79 -26.08
C ARG A 602 2.10 6.75 -27.40
N ASN A 603 0.91 6.20 -27.36
CA ASN A 603 0.06 6.08 -28.55
C ASN A 603 -0.36 7.45 -29.10
N ALA A 604 -0.67 8.43 -28.22
CA ALA A 604 -1.02 9.78 -28.62
C ALA A 604 0.13 10.60 -29.21
N LEU A 605 1.37 10.37 -28.70
CA LEU A 605 2.55 11.20 -29.05
C LEU A 605 3.55 10.51 -29.99
N GLY A 606 3.46 9.18 -30.17
CA GLY A 606 4.39 8.39 -30.97
C GLY A 606 5.78 8.25 -30.36
N VAL A 607 5.95 8.49 -29.04
CA VAL A 607 7.22 8.36 -28.33
C VAL A 607 7.08 7.49 -27.09
N VAL A 608 8.11 6.76 -26.73
CA VAL A 608 8.14 5.88 -25.56
C VAL A 608 8.59 6.66 -24.33
N PRO A 609 7.75 6.86 -23.31
CA PRO A 609 8.16 7.53 -22.08
C PRO A 609 9.22 6.71 -21.32
N ASP A 610 10.27 7.38 -20.85
CA ASP A 610 11.38 6.77 -20.10
C ASP A 610 11.40 7.17 -18.61
N ARG A 611 10.52 8.09 -18.22
CA ARG A 611 10.43 8.61 -16.85
C ARG A 611 9.03 9.00 -16.44
N LEU A 612 8.80 8.99 -15.12
CA LEU A 612 7.63 9.53 -14.46
C LEU A 612 8.02 10.72 -13.56
N PRO A 613 7.08 11.62 -13.24
CA PRO A 613 5.74 11.75 -13.82
C PRO A 613 5.80 12.26 -15.25
N LEU A 614 4.75 11.98 -16.05
CA LEU A 614 4.58 12.48 -17.42
C LEU A 614 4.12 13.94 -17.40
N SER A 615 4.88 14.78 -16.68
CA SER A 615 4.62 16.21 -16.61
C SER A 615 4.85 16.86 -17.98
N ARG A 616 4.25 18.04 -18.21
CA ARG A 616 4.49 18.82 -19.43
C ARG A 616 5.99 18.99 -19.73
N HIS A 617 6.78 19.30 -18.70
CA HIS A 617 8.24 19.47 -18.86
C HIS A 617 8.92 18.17 -19.32
N ALA A 618 8.58 17.05 -18.71
CA ALA A 618 9.14 15.74 -19.09
C ALA A 618 8.80 15.37 -20.53
N LEU A 619 7.54 15.59 -20.95
CA LEU A 619 7.09 15.29 -22.30
C LEU A 619 7.70 16.21 -23.36
N VAL A 620 7.82 17.51 -23.08
CA VAL A 620 8.51 18.45 -23.99
C VAL A 620 9.99 18.05 -24.17
N THR A 621 10.67 17.63 -23.10
CA THR A 621 12.06 17.15 -23.17
C THR A 621 12.16 15.85 -23.98
N LEU A 622 11.19 14.96 -23.87
CA LEU A 622 11.16 13.70 -24.60
C LEU A 622 10.92 13.90 -26.11
N LEU A 623 10.17 14.94 -26.48
CA LEU A 623 9.83 15.28 -27.87
C LEU A 623 10.91 16.16 -28.57
N SER A 624 11.85 16.75 -27.83
CA SER A 624 12.93 17.61 -28.34
C SER A 624 14.20 16.83 -28.66
#